data_4b66c468cd3930d3884138157d4de620
#
_entry.id   4b66c468cd3930d3884138157d4de620
#
_cell.length_a   1.000
_cell.length_b   1.000
_cell.length_c   1.000
_cell.angle_alpha   90.00
_cell.angle_beta   90.00
_cell.angle_gamma   90.00
#
_symmetry.space_group_name_H-M   'P 1'
#
loop_
_entity.id
_entity.type
_entity.pdbx_description
1 polymer ?
#
loop_
_entity_poly.entity_id
_entity_poly.type
_entity_poly.pdbx_seq_one_letter_code
_entity_poly.pdbx_strand_id
1 'polypeptide(L)'
;MNDNIIEQGVAAAAESSLDHSILNAAHIAADDAAIVADAASIISDSESLETEAEQAEVEQKPNGFVELGLAPELVQAVADLGYTQPTAVQAKAIPLAMNKGPNATAFVDLMVSSQTGSGKTAAFLLPVLHTLLEQQAEIEAEGRAEFERACAEAAANGEPAPKRKRKDPTNPRNFKAAAPGALILCPTRELAQQVAHDAIELVKHCRGLRVANVVGGIPYQLQIAKLQNANLVVATPGRLLDLQRSMQIKLDKVQFLVVDEADRMLDLGFSDDLAEVNQMTSQRQQTMMFSATFASRIQQLAMRVMHDNGAGVKKIQIDSPQEKHSSIKQVLFWADNAQHKRKL
;
A
#
# COMPACT_ATOMS: atom_id res chain seq x y z
N MET A 1 -0.56 49.44 47.89
CA MET A 1 0.63 49.09 48.69
C MET A 1 0.70 47.57 48.67
N ASN A 2 1.51 46.97 48.03
CA ASN A 2 2.74 46.88 47.37
C ASN A 2 2.62 45.99 46.16
N ASP A 3 2.81 46.60 45.00
CA ASP A 3 3.22 45.96 43.78
C ASP A 3 4.74 45.76 43.77
N ASN A 4 5.19 44.93 42.84
CA ASN A 4 6.60 44.69 42.48
C ASN A 4 7.43 43.78 43.37
N ILE A 5 7.65 42.59 42.83
CA ILE A 5 8.97 41.95 42.57
C ILE A 5 8.66 40.58 41.97
N ILE A 6 8.82 40.39 40.66
CA ILE A 6 9.34 39.20 39.97
C ILE A 6 9.35 39.53 38.44
N GLU A 7 10.33 40.31 38.07
CA GLU A 7 10.85 40.40 36.71
C GLU A 7 12.36 40.58 36.81
N GLN A 8 13.07 39.47 36.82
CA GLN A 8 14.51 39.39 36.48
C GLN A 8 14.93 37.93 36.73
N GLY A 9 15.08 37.13 35.67
CA GLY A 9 15.65 35.80 35.84
C GLY A 9 15.38 34.80 34.70
N VAL A 10 15.19 35.23 33.46
CA VAL A 10 15.20 34.33 32.29
C VAL A 10 15.87 35.02 31.10
N ALA A 11 17.17 35.27 31.21
CA ALA A 11 17.95 35.74 30.06
C ALA A 11 19.45 35.42 30.28
N ALA A 12 19.79 34.16 30.55
CA ALA A 12 21.19 33.73 30.60
C ALA A 12 21.35 32.20 30.50
N ALA A 13 20.68 31.55 29.53
CA ALA A 13 20.86 30.12 29.26
C ALA A 13 20.66 29.74 27.79
N ALA A 14 20.88 30.63 26.85
CA ALA A 14 20.71 30.33 25.40
C ALA A 14 21.94 30.61 24.53
N GLU A 15 23.13 30.79 25.09
CA GLU A 15 24.34 31.10 24.29
C GLU A 15 25.54 30.13 24.49
N SER A 16 25.33 28.89 24.96
CA SER A 16 26.45 27.95 25.13
C SER A 16 26.30 26.58 24.45
N SER A 17 25.39 26.41 23.48
CA SER A 17 25.24 25.13 22.80
C SER A 17 25.43 25.15 21.26
N LEU A 18 25.98 26.23 20.70
CA LEU A 18 26.16 26.38 19.23
C LEU A 18 27.62 26.29 18.76
N ASP A 19 28.60 26.13 19.65
CA ASP A 19 30.01 26.14 19.26
C ASP A 19 30.75 24.80 19.29
N HIS A 20 30.06 23.68 19.56
CA HIS A 20 30.70 22.34 19.56
C HIS A 20 30.38 21.46 18.37
N SER A 21 29.52 21.88 17.42
CA SER A 21 29.21 21.09 16.23
C SER A 21 29.99 21.47 14.96
N ILE A 22 30.72 22.55 14.97
CA ILE A 22 31.46 23.04 13.78
C ILE A 22 32.94 22.61 13.82
N LEU A 23 33.49 22.19 14.98
CA LEU A 23 34.86 21.75 15.09
C LEU A 23 35.12 20.25 14.81
N ASN A 24 34.07 19.43 14.67
CA ASN A 24 34.22 18.01 14.33
C ASN A 24 34.10 17.68 12.84
N ALA A 25 33.75 18.66 11.98
CA ALA A 25 33.69 18.46 10.55
C ALA A 25 34.99 18.76 9.79
N ALA A 26 35.98 19.34 10.47
CA ALA A 26 37.24 19.73 9.85
C ALA A 26 38.41 18.74 10.11
N HIS A 27 38.18 17.68 10.88
CA HIS A 27 39.23 16.69 11.21
C HIS A 27 39.10 15.36 10.47
N ILE A 28 38.03 15.17 9.65
CA ILE A 28 37.83 13.95 8.84
C ILE A 28 38.27 14.13 7.37
N ALA A 29 38.63 15.33 6.96
CA ALA A 29 39.06 15.62 5.58
C ALA A 29 40.59 15.65 5.35
N ALA A 30 41.41 15.29 6.34
CA ALA A 30 42.86 15.36 6.22
C ALA A 30 43.57 14.01 6.12
N ASP A 31 42.89 12.88 6.35
CA ASP A 31 43.51 11.55 6.33
C ASP A 31 43.32 10.75 5.01
N ASP A 32 42.50 11.25 4.07
CA ASP A 32 42.29 10.55 2.79
C ASP A 32 43.18 11.00 1.62
N ALA A 33 44.14 11.91 1.87
CA ALA A 33 45.04 12.40 0.82
C ALA A 33 46.40 11.67 0.76
N ALA A 34 46.67 10.71 1.66
CA ALA A 34 47.97 10.04 1.76
C ALA A 34 47.98 8.59 1.16
N ILE A 35 46.89 8.07 0.62
CA ILE A 35 46.81 6.68 0.14
C ILE A 35 46.80 6.58 -1.42
N VAL A 36 46.87 7.69 -2.16
CA VAL A 36 46.77 7.67 -3.63
C VAL A 36 48.12 7.84 -4.34
N ALA A 37 49.25 7.90 -3.61
CA ALA A 37 50.56 8.16 -4.22
C ALA A 37 51.45 6.92 -4.43
N ASP A 38 51.03 5.70 -4.06
CA ASP A 38 51.87 4.49 -4.15
C ASP A 38 51.36 3.39 -5.11
N ALA A 39 50.43 3.71 -6.00
CA ALA A 39 49.90 2.75 -6.98
C ALA A 39 50.30 3.05 -8.44
N ALA A 40 51.28 3.92 -8.68
CA ALA A 40 51.64 4.32 -10.07
C ALA A 40 52.99 3.79 -10.58
N SER A 41 53.61 2.80 -9.93
CA SER A 41 54.95 2.31 -10.35
C SER A 41 55.06 0.82 -10.64
N ILE A 42 53.98 0.09 -10.90
CA ILE A 42 54.04 -1.32 -11.35
C ILE A 42 53.13 -1.53 -12.55
N ILE A 43 53.43 -0.97 -13.71
CA ILE A 43 52.96 -1.48 -15.01
C ILE A 43 54.05 -1.22 -16.05
N SER A 44 54.98 -2.13 -16.14
CA SER A 44 55.69 -2.42 -17.40
C SER A 44 56.08 -3.90 -17.36
N ASP A 45 55.67 -4.60 -18.38
CA ASP A 45 55.97 -5.96 -18.80
C ASP A 45 54.90 -7.01 -18.50
N SER A 46 54.12 -7.31 -19.50
CA SER A 46 54.10 -8.59 -20.22
C SER A 46 52.81 -8.83 -20.97
N GLU A 47 52.93 -8.93 -22.28
CA GLU A 47 52.32 -9.89 -23.19
C GLU A 47 50.83 -10.30 -23.03
N SER A 48 50.09 -9.86 -24.07
CA SER A 48 49.08 -10.62 -24.81
C SER A 48 48.59 -11.95 -24.20
N LEU A 49 47.42 -11.93 -23.61
CA LEU A 49 46.49 -13.05 -23.64
C LEU A 49 45.12 -12.47 -23.93
N GLU A 50 44.68 -12.62 -25.17
CA GLU A 50 43.31 -12.49 -25.57
C GLU A 50 42.52 -13.57 -24.81
N THR A 51 41.84 -13.16 -23.76
CA THR A 51 40.78 -13.94 -23.15
C THR A 51 39.47 -13.33 -23.62
N GLU A 52 38.80 -14.05 -24.49
CA GLU A 52 37.42 -13.89 -24.87
C GLU A 52 36.60 -13.73 -23.58
N ALA A 53 36.25 -12.50 -23.26
CA ALA A 53 35.19 -12.26 -22.32
C ALA A 53 33.89 -12.66 -23.03
N GLU A 54 33.47 -13.92 -22.89
CA GLU A 54 32.10 -14.33 -23.06
C GLU A 54 31.25 -13.37 -22.24
N GLN A 55 30.69 -12.35 -22.89
CA GLN A 55 29.57 -11.62 -22.44
C GLN A 55 28.42 -12.64 -22.42
N ALA A 56 28.27 -13.34 -21.31
CA ALA A 56 27.02 -14.01 -21.00
C ALA A 56 25.96 -12.89 -20.94
N GLU A 57 25.28 -12.66 -22.06
CA GLU A 57 23.97 -12.05 -22.06
C GLU A 57 23.13 -12.91 -21.11
N VAL A 58 23.01 -12.44 -19.88
CA VAL A 58 22.00 -12.94 -18.99
C VAL A 58 20.68 -12.59 -19.67
N GLU A 59 20.10 -13.55 -20.39
CA GLU A 59 18.73 -13.47 -20.86
C GLU A 59 17.87 -13.13 -19.63
N GLN A 60 17.59 -11.84 -19.46
CA GLN A 60 16.66 -11.38 -18.43
C GLN A 60 15.31 -11.94 -18.85
N LYS A 61 14.93 -13.05 -18.23
CA LYS A 61 13.58 -13.58 -18.38
C LYS A 61 12.60 -12.42 -18.15
N PRO A 62 11.64 -12.19 -19.08
CA PRO A 62 10.70 -11.10 -18.94
C PRO A 62 10.04 -11.17 -17.56
N ASN A 63 9.85 -10.01 -16.93
CA ASN A 63 9.22 -9.94 -15.60
C ASN A 63 7.82 -10.57 -15.71
N GLY A 64 7.56 -11.66 -14.96
CA GLY A 64 6.31 -12.40 -15.01
C GLY A 64 5.05 -11.58 -14.68
N PHE A 65 5.21 -10.39 -14.07
CA PHE A 65 4.10 -9.46 -13.84
C PHE A 65 3.63 -8.75 -15.11
N VAL A 66 4.43 -8.68 -16.16
CA VAL A 66 4.01 -8.17 -17.47
C VAL A 66 2.92 -9.06 -18.08
N GLU A 67 3.05 -10.37 -17.94
CA GLU A 67 2.07 -11.34 -18.45
C GLU A 67 0.71 -11.23 -17.75
N LEU A 68 0.66 -10.70 -16.51
CA LEU A 68 -0.57 -10.44 -15.79
C LEU A 68 -1.36 -9.25 -16.35
N GLY A 69 -0.76 -8.47 -17.28
CA GLY A 69 -1.41 -7.33 -17.92
C GLY A 69 -1.59 -6.12 -17.01
N LEU A 70 -0.73 -5.95 -16.00
CA LEU A 70 -0.70 -4.77 -15.13
C LEU A 70 -0.22 -3.52 -15.89
N ALA A 71 -0.59 -2.34 -15.41
CA ALA A 71 -0.09 -1.07 -15.94
C ALA A 71 1.45 -1.01 -15.85
N PRO A 72 2.14 -0.42 -16.86
CA PRO A 72 3.60 -0.38 -16.92
C PRO A 72 4.25 0.23 -15.67
N GLU A 73 3.61 1.27 -15.10
CA GLU A 73 4.06 1.97 -13.90
C GLU A 73 4.09 1.03 -12.67
N LEU A 74 3.10 0.14 -12.57
CA LEU A 74 3.04 -0.86 -11.50
C LEU A 74 4.06 -1.97 -11.71
N VAL A 75 4.27 -2.40 -12.95
CA VAL A 75 5.31 -3.39 -13.29
C VAL A 75 6.69 -2.84 -12.95
N GLN A 76 6.95 -1.56 -13.25
CA GLN A 76 8.20 -0.91 -12.89
C GLN A 76 8.38 -0.84 -11.37
N ALA A 77 7.34 -0.46 -10.61
CA ALA A 77 7.39 -0.41 -9.16
C ALA A 77 7.67 -1.79 -8.54
N VAL A 78 7.06 -2.85 -9.08
CA VAL A 78 7.30 -4.24 -8.67
C VAL A 78 8.75 -4.66 -8.96
N ALA A 79 9.31 -4.27 -10.11
CA ALA A 79 10.70 -4.53 -10.45
C ALA A 79 11.68 -3.79 -9.52
N ASP A 80 11.40 -2.52 -9.18
CA ASP A 80 12.19 -1.73 -8.23
C ASP A 80 12.23 -2.38 -6.83
N LEU A 81 11.14 -3.07 -6.44
CA LEU A 81 11.07 -3.86 -5.20
C LEU A 81 11.78 -5.22 -5.29
N GLY A 82 12.37 -5.55 -6.45
CA GLY A 82 13.10 -6.80 -6.67
C GLY A 82 12.21 -8.01 -6.97
N TYR A 83 10.93 -7.81 -7.26
CA TYR A 83 10.03 -8.90 -7.61
C TYR A 83 10.08 -9.17 -9.11
N THR A 84 10.60 -10.33 -9.50
CA THR A 84 10.74 -10.73 -10.91
C THR A 84 9.65 -11.70 -11.36
N GLN A 85 9.11 -12.50 -10.44
CA GLN A 85 8.08 -13.51 -10.72
C GLN A 85 6.94 -13.43 -9.70
N PRO A 86 5.67 -13.55 -10.14
CA PRO A 86 4.54 -13.59 -9.25
C PRO A 86 4.53 -14.88 -8.43
N THR A 87 4.16 -14.76 -7.16
CA THR A 87 3.92 -15.93 -6.31
C THR A 87 2.66 -16.69 -6.75
N ALA A 88 2.49 -17.92 -6.28
CA ALA A 88 1.31 -18.73 -6.63
C ALA A 88 -0.03 -18.05 -6.30
N VAL A 89 -0.09 -17.27 -5.20
CA VAL A 89 -1.30 -16.51 -4.84
C VAL A 89 -1.51 -15.34 -5.79
N GLN A 90 -0.45 -14.63 -6.15
CA GLN A 90 -0.50 -13.49 -7.07
C GLN A 90 -0.91 -13.93 -8.49
N ALA A 91 -0.29 -14.99 -9.02
CA ALA A 91 -0.60 -15.53 -10.34
C ALA A 91 -2.07 -15.96 -10.49
N LYS A 92 -2.70 -16.47 -9.40
CA LYS A 92 -4.10 -16.89 -9.41
C LYS A 92 -5.07 -15.75 -9.10
N ALA A 93 -4.75 -14.87 -8.14
CA ALA A 93 -5.68 -13.86 -7.66
C ALA A 93 -5.72 -12.62 -8.56
N ILE A 94 -4.58 -12.13 -9.07
CA ILE A 94 -4.51 -10.88 -9.84
C ILE A 94 -5.39 -10.94 -11.10
N PRO A 95 -5.30 -11.96 -11.98
CA PRO A 95 -6.13 -12.01 -13.18
C PRO A 95 -7.62 -12.05 -12.90
N LEU A 96 -8.04 -12.76 -11.83
CA LEU A 96 -9.43 -12.83 -11.41
C LEU A 96 -9.93 -11.51 -10.81
N ALA A 97 -9.08 -10.82 -10.05
CA ALA A 97 -9.40 -9.53 -9.45
C ALA A 97 -9.52 -8.41 -10.51
N MET A 98 -8.71 -8.47 -11.58
CA MET A 98 -8.74 -7.47 -12.67
C MET A 98 -9.84 -7.71 -13.69
N ASN A 99 -10.66 -8.76 -13.52
CA ASN A 99 -11.74 -9.10 -14.45
C ASN A 99 -11.28 -9.23 -15.92
N LYS A 100 -10.05 -9.70 -16.14
CA LYS A 100 -9.46 -9.90 -17.47
C LYS A 100 -9.72 -11.33 -17.97
N GLY A 101 -10.93 -11.59 -18.44
CA GLY A 101 -11.27 -12.87 -19.03
C GLY A 101 -12.13 -12.69 -20.30
N PRO A 102 -12.19 -13.66 -21.21
CA PRO A 102 -12.93 -13.55 -22.46
C PRO A 102 -14.46 -13.35 -22.27
N ASN A 103 -14.96 -13.60 -21.06
CA ASN A 103 -16.38 -13.44 -20.69
C ASN A 103 -16.55 -12.51 -19.47
N ALA A 104 -15.61 -11.63 -19.22
CA ALA A 104 -15.59 -10.77 -18.04
C ALA A 104 -16.58 -9.60 -18.22
N THR A 105 -17.79 -9.76 -17.71
CA THR A 105 -18.84 -8.72 -17.73
C THR A 105 -18.95 -7.93 -16.45
N ALA A 106 -18.45 -8.46 -15.32
CA ALA A 106 -18.49 -7.82 -14.01
C ALA A 106 -17.35 -8.31 -13.12
N PHE A 107 -16.94 -7.48 -12.15
CA PHE A 107 -16.01 -7.90 -11.10
C PHE A 107 -16.63 -9.03 -10.25
N VAL A 108 -15.79 -9.93 -9.79
CA VAL A 108 -16.19 -11.09 -9.01
C VAL A 108 -15.52 -11.02 -7.63
N ASP A 109 -16.29 -11.29 -6.58
CA ASP A 109 -15.77 -11.36 -5.22
C ASP A 109 -14.80 -12.54 -5.06
N LEU A 110 -13.73 -12.32 -4.30
CA LEU A 110 -12.67 -13.30 -4.07
C LEU A 110 -12.53 -13.64 -2.59
N MET A 111 -12.47 -14.94 -2.29
CA MET A 111 -11.96 -15.45 -1.02
C MET A 111 -10.63 -16.14 -1.26
N VAL A 112 -9.58 -15.66 -0.61
CA VAL A 112 -8.22 -16.17 -0.79
C VAL A 112 -7.69 -16.71 0.52
N SER A 113 -7.32 -17.99 0.54
CA SER A 113 -6.60 -18.60 1.66
C SER A 113 -5.18 -18.91 1.26
N SER A 114 -4.24 -18.34 2.01
CA SER A 114 -2.82 -18.63 1.88
C SER A 114 -2.06 -18.20 3.14
N GLN A 115 -0.90 -18.80 3.36
CA GLN A 115 -0.06 -18.53 4.52
C GLN A 115 0.46 -17.10 4.57
N THR A 116 0.93 -16.65 5.74
CA THR A 116 1.67 -15.38 5.88
C THR A 116 2.96 -15.45 5.08
N GLY A 117 3.36 -14.33 4.49
CA GLY A 117 4.57 -14.28 3.64
C GLY A 117 4.39 -14.83 2.22
N SER A 118 3.19 -15.29 1.82
CA SER A 118 2.91 -15.79 0.46
C SER A 118 2.77 -14.71 -0.61
N GLY A 119 2.82 -13.42 -0.23
CA GLY A 119 2.64 -12.29 -1.14
C GLY A 119 1.19 -11.82 -1.30
N LYS A 120 0.31 -12.06 -0.31
CA LYS A 120 -1.10 -11.61 -0.32
C LYS A 120 -1.25 -10.12 -0.54
N THR A 121 -0.41 -9.30 0.11
CA THR A 121 -0.48 -7.84 0.04
C THR A 121 -0.41 -7.35 -1.41
N ALA A 122 0.56 -7.79 -2.19
CA ALA A 122 0.65 -7.44 -3.60
C ALA A 122 -0.47 -8.09 -4.44
N ALA A 123 -0.99 -9.25 -4.04
CA ALA A 123 -2.08 -9.94 -4.75
C ALA A 123 -3.39 -9.14 -4.75
N PHE A 124 -3.68 -8.33 -3.71
CA PHE A 124 -4.83 -7.43 -3.73
C PHE A 124 -4.49 -5.99 -4.10
N LEU A 125 -3.30 -5.49 -3.74
CA LEU A 125 -2.93 -4.10 -4.06
C LEU A 125 -2.80 -3.88 -5.56
N LEU A 126 -2.09 -4.77 -6.28
CA LEU A 126 -1.82 -4.59 -7.70
C LEU A 126 -3.08 -4.48 -8.57
N PRO A 127 -4.08 -5.38 -8.48
CA PRO A 127 -5.29 -5.25 -9.28
C PRO A 127 -6.13 -4.02 -8.91
N VAL A 128 -6.22 -3.68 -7.62
CA VAL A 128 -6.95 -2.48 -7.16
C VAL A 128 -6.28 -1.21 -7.68
N LEU A 129 -4.96 -1.09 -7.53
CA LEU A 129 -4.21 0.07 -7.98
C LEU A 129 -4.23 0.20 -9.51
N HIS A 130 -4.17 -0.92 -10.24
CA HIS A 130 -4.30 -0.94 -11.70
C HIS A 130 -5.64 -0.35 -12.15
N THR A 131 -6.74 -0.81 -11.57
CA THR A 131 -8.07 -0.32 -11.95
C THR A 131 -8.26 1.16 -11.55
N LEU A 132 -7.78 1.58 -10.39
CA LEU A 132 -7.81 2.99 -9.99
C LEU A 132 -6.99 3.88 -10.91
N LEU A 133 -5.85 3.39 -11.42
CA LEU A 133 -5.00 4.11 -12.36
C LEU A 133 -5.67 4.28 -13.72
N GLU A 134 -6.29 3.21 -14.26
CA GLU A 134 -7.06 3.26 -15.50
C GLU A 134 -8.22 4.27 -15.38
N GLN A 135 -9.02 4.19 -14.32
CA GLN A 135 -10.13 5.13 -14.09
C GLN A 135 -9.66 6.59 -13.97
N GLN A 136 -8.53 6.81 -13.33
CA GLN A 136 -7.97 8.15 -13.22
C GLN A 136 -7.50 8.67 -14.58
N ALA A 137 -6.87 7.84 -15.39
CA ALA A 137 -6.44 8.21 -16.74
C ALA A 137 -7.64 8.58 -17.63
N GLU A 138 -8.76 7.85 -17.51
CA GLU A 138 -10.02 8.15 -18.21
C GLU A 138 -10.59 9.51 -17.78
N ILE A 139 -10.70 9.76 -16.46
CA ILE A 139 -11.19 11.05 -15.91
C ILE A 139 -10.30 12.21 -16.37
N GLU A 140 -8.99 12.02 -16.38
CA GLU A 140 -8.06 13.05 -16.84
C GLU A 140 -8.16 13.30 -18.37
N ALA A 141 -8.38 12.25 -19.15
CA ALA A 141 -8.57 12.34 -20.59
C ALA A 141 -9.88 13.08 -20.93
N GLU A 142 -10.99 12.72 -20.27
CA GLU A 142 -12.28 13.39 -20.41
C GLU A 142 -12.20 14.86 -20.02
N GLY A 143 -11.59 15.17 -18.86
CA GLY A 143 -11.43 16.56 -18.40
C GLY A 143 -10.52 17.39 -19.29
N ARG A 144 -9.57 16.75 -20.01
CA ARG A 144 -8.73 17.42 -21.03
C ARG A 144 -9.54 17.73 -22.28
N ALA A 145 -10.29 16.74 -22.79
CA ALA A 145 -11.14 16.89 -23.96
C ALA A 145 -12.26 17.93 -23.73
N GLU A 146 -12.85 17.98 -22.54
CA GLU A 146 -13.85 19.00 -22.17
C GLU A 146 -13.23 20.41 -22.15
N PHE A 147 -12.04 20.53 -21.56
CA PHE A 147 -11.32 21.82 -21.54
C PHE A 147 -10.93 22.30 -22.95
N GLU A 148 -10.47 21.40 -23.82
CA GLU A 148 -10.15 21.71 -25.22
C GLU A 148 -11.40 22.18 -25.99
N ARG A 149 -12.54 21.51 -25.79
CA ARG A 149 -13.82 21.94 -26.36
C ARG A 149 -14.23 23.33 -25.89
N ALA A 150 -14.14 23.58 -24.57
CA ALA A 150 -14.47 24.89 -24.01
C ALA A 150 -13.52 26.00 -24.54
N CYS A 151 -12.24 25.71 -24.76
CA CYS A 151 -11.30 26.63 -25.38
C CYS A 151 -11.64 26.91 -26.85
N ALA A 152 -12.05 25.90 -27.61
CA ALA A 152 -12.45 26.03 -29.00
C ALA A 152 -13.75 26.88 -29.14
N GLU A 153 -14.74 26.66 -28.28
CA GLU A 153 -15.97 27.44 -28.21
C GLU A 153 -15.71 28.91 -27.87
N ALA A 154 -14.86 29.17 -26.86
CA ALA A 154 -14.46 30.54 -26.50
C ALA A 154 -13.76 31.25 -27.66
N ALA A 155 -12.86 30.54 -28.37
CA ALA A 155 -12.19 31.09 -29.56
C ALA A 155 -13.17 31.41 -30.70
N ALA A 156 -14.17 30.55 -30.95
CA ALA A 156 -15.20 30.77 -31.96
C ALA A 156 -16.09 31.97 -31.61
N ASN A 157 -16.32 32.22 -30.33
CA ASN A 157 -17.14 33.34 -29.84
C ASN A 157 -16.32 34.65 -29.64
N GLY A 158 -15.00 34.62 -29.86
CA GLY A 158 -14.10 35.77 -29.59
C GLY A 158 -13.90 36.09 -28.13
N GLU A 159 -14.17 35.11 -27.24
CA GLU A 159 -14.00 35.20 -25.80
C GLU A 159 -12.61 34.73 -25.35
N PRO A 160 -12.07 35.26 -24.23
CA PRO A 160 -10.79 34.78 -23.72
C PRO A 160 -10.88 33.31 -23.23
N ALA A 161 -9.85 32.54 -23.50
CA ALA A 161 -9.78 31.12 -23.11
C ALA A 161 -10.09 30.92 -21.62
N PRO A 162 -10.90 29.92 -21.27
CA PRO A 162 -11.28 29.62 -19.88
C PRO A 162 -10.04 29.27 -19.04
N LYS A 163 -9.90 29.90 -17.87
CA LYS A 163 -8.79 29.66 -16.97
C LYS A 163 -9.17 28.53 -16.02
N ARG A 164 -8.33 27.47 -15.90
CA ARG A 164 -8.48 26.44 -14.87
C ARG A 164 -8.32 27.08 -13.48
N LYS A 165 -9.41 27.26 -12.76
CA LYS A 165 -9.38 27.77 -11.38
C LYS A 165 -8.85 26.65 -10.47
N ARG A 166 -7.64 26.79 -9.94
CA ARG A 166 -7.15 25.93 -8.86
C ARG A 166 -7.91 26.30 -7.59
N LYS A 167 -8.65 25.34 -7.02
CA LYS A 167 -9.25 25.51 -5.70
C LYS A 167 -8.14 25.42 -4.66
N ASP A 168 -8.05 26.41 -3.79
CA ASP A 168 -7.14 26.38 -2.65
C ASP A 168 -7.61 25.28 -1.66
N PRO A 169 -6.83 24.21 -1.44
CA PRO A 169 -7.21 23.13 -0.55
C PRO A 169 -7.22 23.56 0.93
N THR A 170 -6.57 24.66 1.29
CA THR A 170 -6.50 25.15 2.68
C THR A 170 -7.73 25.97 3.06
N ASN A 171 -8.55 26.39 2.09
CA ASN A 171 -9.75 27.15 2.36
C ASN A 171 -10.87 26.23 2.92
N PRO A 172 -11.37 26.46 4.15
CA PRO A 172 -12.41 25.63 4.76
C PRO A 172 -13.70 25.51 3.92
N ARG A 173 -13.99 26.51 3.07
CA ARG A 173 -15.14 26.48 2.13
C ARG A 173 -14.96 25.47 1.00
N ASN A 174 -13.74 25.05 0.74
CA ASN A 174 -13.40 24.02 -0.26
C ASN A 174 -13.25 22.62 0.35
N PHE A 175 -13.45 22.49 1.67
CA PHE A 175 -13.37 21.19 2.33
C PHE A 175 -14.40 20.24 1.73
N LYS A 176 -13.92 19.06 1.33
CA LYS A 176 -14.76 17.94 0.93
C LYS A 176 -14.34 16.72 1.74
N ALA A 177 -15.32 16.03 2.30
CA ALA A 177 -15.04 14.73 2.89
C ALA A 177 -14.36 13.83 1.86
N ALA A 178 -13.34 13.09 2.28
CA ALA A 178 -12.65 12.15 1.41
C ALA A 178 -13.62 11.08 0.91
N ALA A 179 -13.54 10.74 -0.37
CA ALA A 179 -14.38 9.70 -0.98
C ALA A 179 -13.48 8.77 -1.80
N PRO A 180 -12.79 7.81 -1.15
CA PRO A 180 -11.87 6.91 -1.80
C PRO A 180 -12.59 5.94 -2.74
N GLY A 181 -11.92 5.53 -3.82
CA GLY A 181 -12.38 4.48 -4.72
C GLY A 181 -12.11 3.08 -4.18
N ALA A 182 -11.12 2.92 -3.29
CA ALA A 182 -10.79 1.65 -2.69
C ALA A 182 -10.52 1.77 -1.18
N LEU A 183 -10.91 0.72 -0.45
CA LEU A 183 -10.77 0.60 1.00
C LEU A 183 -10.17 -0.76 1.34
N ILE A 184 -9.10 -0.74 2.14
CA ILE A 184 -8.47 -1.94 2.69
C ILE A 184 -8.62 -1.90 4.21
N LEU A 185 -9.18 -2.95 4.78
CA LEU A 185 -9.35 -3.13 6.20
C LEU A 185 -8.33 -4.12 6.75
N CYS A 186 -7.62 -3.70 7.78
CA CYS A 186 -6.62 -4.50 8.49
C CYS A 186 -6.98 -4.60 9.98
N PRO A 187 -6.72 -5.75 10.64
CA PRO A 187 -7.10 -5.97 12.04
C PRO A 187 -6.30 -5.11 13.02
N THR A 188 -5.06 -4.78 12.70
CA THR A 188 -4.15 -4.04 13.59
C THR A 188 -3.57 -2.81 12.92
N ARG A 189 -3.12 -1.86 13.75
CA ARG A 189 -2.48 -0.63 13.27
C ARG A 189 -1.17 -0.91 12.54
N GLU A 190 -0.41 -1.83 13.06
CA GLU A 190 0.90 -2.22 12.53
C GLU A 190 0.74 -2.79 11.11
N LEU A 191 -0.20 -3.73 10.92
CA LEU A 191 -0.50 -4.29 9.60
C LEU A 191 -1.02 -3.21 8.64
N ALA A 192 -1.94 -2.36 9.09
CA ALA A 192 -2.44 -1.26 8.25
C ALA A 192 -1.34 -0.28 7.83
N GLN A 193 -0.36 -0.02 8.70
CA GLN A 193 0.80 0.82 8.36
C GLN A 193 1.70 0.13 7.34
N GLN A 194 1.94 -1.17 7.49
CA GLN A 194 2.72 -1.97 6.55
C GLN A 194 2.05 -2.00 5.18
N VAL A 195 0.77 -2.35 5.10
CA VAL A 195 0.01 -2.38 3.84
C VAL A 195 -0.03 -1.00 3.17
N ALA A 196 -0.18 0.08 3.95
CA ALA A 196 -0.14 1.44 3.42
C ALA A 196 1.25 1.81 2.87
N HIS A 197 2.33 1.36 3.53
CA HIS A 197 3.70 1.55 3.05
C HIS A 197 3.91 0.80 1.73
N ASP A 198 3.54 -0.47 1.67
CA ASP A 198 3.64 -1.28 0.45
C ASP A 198 2.84 -0.65 -0.70
N ALA A 199 1.63 -0.13 -0.41
CA ALA A 199 0.82 0.57 -1.40
C ALA A 199 1.49 1.87 -1.91
N ILE A 200 2.15 2.63 -1.03
CA ILE A 200 2.89 3.86 -1.40
C ILE A 200 4.07 3.52 -2.31
N GLU A 201 4.82 2.48 -2.00
CA GLU A 201 5.93 2.02 -2.86
C GLU A 201 5.44 1.57 -4.23
N LEU A 202 4.31 0.85 -4.30
CA LEU A 202 3.73 0.40 -5.56
C LEU A 202 3.21 1.54 -6.44
N VAL A 203 2.75 2.67 -5.86
CA VAL A 203 2.28 3.82 -6.64
C VAL A 203 3.37 4.85 -6.94
N LYS A 204 4.62 4.56 -6.63
CA LYS A 204 5.77 5.47 -6.77
C LYS A 204 5.89 6.06 -8.18
N HIS A 205 5.62 5.27 -9.20
CA HIS A 205 5.63 5.71 -10.61
C HIS A 205 4.26 6.16 -11.12
N CYS A 206 3.19 5.97 -10.34
CA CYS A 206 1.82 6.32 -10.73
C CYS A 206 1.52 7.78 -10.40
N ARG A 207 1.22 8.58 -11.41
CA ARG A 207 0.82 9.98 -11.17
C ARG A 207 -0.63 10.05 -10.70
N GLY A 208 -0.86 10.86 -9.66
CA GLY A 208 -2.21 11.22 -9.22
C GLY A 208 -2.87 10.26 -8.25
N LEU A 209 -2.39 9.04 -8.07
CA LEU A 209 -2.87 8.13 -7.03
C LEU A 209 -2.33 8.53 -5.66
N ARG A 210 -3.22 8.60 -4.67
CA ARG A 210 -2.89 8.93 -3.28
C ARG A 210 -3.38 7.84 -2.35
N VAL A 211 -2.49 7.41 -1.46
CA VAL A 211 -2.76 6.42 -0.41
C VAL A 211 -2.83 7.15 0.94
N ALA A 212 -3.85 6.85 1.72
CA ALA A 212 -3.96 7.33 3.10
C ALA A 212 -4.10 6.18 4.08
N ASN A 213 -3.50 6.34 5.25
CA ASN A 213 -3.58 5.38 6.35
C ASN A 213 -4.43 5.95 7.49
N VAL A 214 -5.43 5.20 7.95
CA VAL A 214 -6.41 5.58 8.97
C VAL A 214 -6.40 4.57 10.12
N VAL A 215 -5.64 4.90 11.16
CA VAL A 215 -5.43 4.00 12.31
C VAL A 215 -5.55 4.74 13.64
N GLY A 216 -5.87 4.01 14.71
CA GLY A 216 -5.88 4.56 16.06
C GLY A 216 -4.50 5.08 16.50
N GLY A 217 -4.46 5.96 17.49
CA GLY A 217 -3.23 6.47 18.08
C GLY A 217 -2.55 7.62 17.32
N ILE A 218 -3.05 7.99 16.13
CA ILE A 218 -2.59 9.18 15.39
C ILE A 218 -3.61 10.31 15.60
N PRO A 219 -3.18 11.58 15.79
CA PRO A 219 -4.08 12.72 15.93
C PRO A 219 -5.04 12.87 14.73
N TYR A 220 -6.32 13.15 15.01
CA TYR A 220 -7.37 13.26 13.99
C TYR A 220 -7.03 14.27 12.89
N GLN A 221 -6.53 15.44 13.24
CA GLN A 221 -6.21 16.51 12.29
C GLN A 221 -5.19 16.06 11.24
N LEU A 222 -4.17 15.32 11.65
CA LEU A 222 -3.15 14.78 10.74
C LEU A 222 -3.74 13.72 9.78
N GLN A 223 -4.65 12.89 10.27
CA GLN A 223 -5.32 11.89 9.44
C GLN A 223 -6.26 12.54 8.44
N ILE A 224 -7.07 13.51 8.87
CA ILE A 224 -7.98 14.27 8.01
C ILE A 224 -7.20 14.97 6.88
N ALA A 225 -6.06 15.59 7.20
CA ALA A 225 -5.21 16.22 6.20
C ALA A 225 -4.68 15.21 5.15
N LYS A 226 -4.25 14.01 5.61
CA LYS A 226 -3.78 12.94 4.71
C LYS A 226 -4.89 12.31 3.88
N LEU A 227 -6.13 12.30 4.37
CA LEU A 227 -7.29 11.78 3.63
C LEU A 227 -7.69 12.63 2.43
N GLN A 228 -7.29 13.91 2.38
CA GLN A 228 -7.67 14.79 1.29
C GLN A 228 -7.22 14.24 -0.07
N ASN A 229 -8.20 14.00 -0.95
CA ASN A 229 -8.02 13.42 -2.29
C ASN A 229 -7.35 12.02 -2.29
N ALA A 230 -7.49 11.24 -1.21
CA ALA A 230 -7.03 9.85 -1.20
C ALA A 230 -7.90 8.99 -2.12
N ASN A 231 -7.27 8.23 -3.01
CA ASN A 231 -7.91 7.26 -3.90
C ASN A 231 -8.04 5.89 -3.20
N LEU A 232 -7.02 5.52 -2.42
CA LEU A 232 -6.94 4.31 -1.62
C LEU A 232 -6.81 4.66 -0.15
N VAL A 233 -7.64 4.05 0.69
CA VAL A 233 -7.56 4.16 2.16
C VAL A 233 -7.27 2.80 2.75
N VAL A 234 -6.24 2.71 3.58
CA VAL A 234 -5.93 1.54 4.42
C VAL A 234 -6.28 1.87 5.86
N ALA A 235 -7.12 1.08 6.50
CA ALA A 235 -7.69 1.43 7.79
C ALA A 235 -7.85 0.25 8.75
N THR A 236 -7.89 0.59 10.05
CA THR A 236 -8.50 -0.29 11.05
C THR A 236 -9.98 0.05 11.21
N PRO A 237 -10.89 -0.94 11.38
CA PRO A 237 -12.34 -0.73 11.37
C PRO A 237 -12.81 0.37 12.31
N GLY A 238 -12.48 0.33 13.58
CA GLY A 238 -12.96 1.31 14.56
C GLY A 238 -12.60 2.75 14.22
N ARG A 239 -11.33 3.05 13.85
CA ARG A 239 -10.93 4.43 13.48
C ARG A 239 -11.58 4.90 12.17
N LEU A 240 -11.82 3.99 11.23
CA LEU A 240 -12.54 4.31 10.01
C LEU A 240 -13.98 4.76 10.31
N LEU A 241 -14.68 4.00 11.14
CA LEU A 241 -16.06 4.30 11.55
C LEU A 241 -16.15 5.61 12.36
N ASP A 242 -15.16 5.90 13.22
CA ASP A 242 -15.07 7.19 13.93
C ASP A 242 -14.99 8.37 12.94
N LEU A 243 -14.13 8.29 11.93
CA LEU A 243 -14.00 9.34 10.91
C LEU A 243 -15.22 9.42 9.98
N GLN A 244 -15.89 8.31 9.73
CA GLN A 244 -17.13 8.28 8.95
C GLN A 244 -18.27 8.96 9.74
N ARG A 245 -18.47 8.61 11.02
CA ARG A 245 -19.47 9.22 11.91
C ARG A 245 -19.24 10.73 12.10
N SER A 246 -17.97 11.17 12.07
CA SER A 246 -17.61 12.60 12.11
C SER A 246 -17.62 13.27 10.73
N MET A 247 -18.15 12.61 9.68
CA MET A 247 -18.31 13.14 8.33
C MET A 247 -17.00 13.57 7.64
N GLN A 248 -15.86 13.00 8.05
CA GLN A 248 -14.56 13.29 7.46
C GLN A 248 -14.26 12.41 6.25
N ILE A 249 -14.90 11.26 6.16
CA ILE A 249 -14.80 10.31 5.03
C ILE A 249 -16.20 9.82 4.64
N LYS A 250 -16.40 9.61 3.36
CA LYS A 250 -17.60 9.00 2.77
C LYS A 250 -17.21 7.70 2.10
N LEU A 251 -17.96 6.64 2.34
CA LEU A 251 -17.69 5.31 1.82
C LEU A 251 -18.60 4.91 0.64
N ASP A 252 -19.53 5.79 0.28
CA ASP A 252 -20.51 5.57 -0.80
C ASP A 252 -19.88 5.37 -2.19
N LYS A 253 -18.65 5.90 -2.40
CA LYS A 253 -17.89 5.78 -3.66
C LYS A 253 -16.86 4.67 -3.67
N VAL A 254 -16.76 3.90 -2.59
CA VAL A 254 -15.85 2.75 -2.55
C VAL A 254 -16.32 1.69 -3.53
N GLN A 255 -15.48 1.37 -4.49
CA GLN A 255 -15.72 0.33 -5.51
C GLN A 255 -15.05 -0.99 -5.11
N PHE A 256 -13.91 -0.93 -4.45
CA PHE A 256 -13.12 -2.09 -4.04
C PHE A 256 -12.99 -2.12 -2.52
N LEU A 257 -13.48 -3.20 -1.91
CA LEU A 257 -13.33 -3.47 -0.49
C LEU A 257 -12.43 -4.69 -0.30
N VAL A 258 -11.33 -4.52 0.41
CA VAL A 258 -10.42 -5.60 0.78
C VAL A 258 -10.47 -5.80 2.29
N VAL A 259 -10.61 -7.04 2.74
CA VAL A 259 -10.52 -7.44 4.14
C VAL A 259 -9.30 -8.36 4.27
N ASP A 260 -8.24 -7.86 4.88
CA ASP A 260 -7.01 -8.63 5.11
C ASP A 260 -6.98 -9.24 6.51
N GLU A 261 -6.42 -10.43 6.66
CA GLU A 261 -6.41 -11.24 7.88
C GLU A 261 -7.82 -11.34 8.52
N ALA A 262 -8.80 -11.78 7.72
CA ALA A 262 -10.20 -11.87 8.16
C ALA A 262 -10.40 -12.78 9.39
N ASP A 263 -9.61 -13.82 9.56
CA ASP A 263 -9.56 -14.66 10.75
C ASP A 263 -9.20 -13.87 12.00
N ARG A 264 -8.17 -13.05 11.94
CA ARG A 264 -7.76 -12.17 13.03
C ARG A 264 -8.76 -11.07 13.31
N MET A 265 -9.46 -10.56 12.28
CA MET A 265 -10.56 -9.60 12.46
C MET A 265 -11.68 -10.20 13.31
N LEU A 266 -12.06 -11.45 13.05
CA LEU A 266 -13.06 -12.15 13.86
C LEU A 266 -12.60 -12.37 15.30
N ASP A 267 -11.34 -12.79 15.50
CA ASP A 267 -10.76 -13.00 16.82
C ASP A 267 -10.73 -11.71 17.67
N LEU A 268 -10.59 -10.55 17.02
CA LEU A 268 -10.63 -9.23 17.65
C LEU A 268 -12.05 -8.65 17.77
N GLY A 269 -13.08 -9.34 17.30
CA GLY A 269 -14.47 -8.94 17.47
C GLY A 269 -14.99 -7.91 16.45
N PHE A 270 -14.31 -7.68 15.33
CA PHE A 270 -14.71 -6.69 14.31
C PHE A 270 -15.83 -7.14 13.35
N SER A 271 -16.52 -8.24 13.67
CA SER A 271 -17.57 -8.78 12.79
C SER A 271 -18.68 -7.77 12.47
N ASP A 272 -19.12 -7.01 13.48
CA ASP A 272 -20.19 -6.03 13.32
C ASP A 272 -19.70 -4.74 12.65
N ASP A 273 -18.49 -4.31 12.95
CA ASP A 273 -17.84 -3.19 12.26
C ASP A 273 -17.69 -3.46 10.76
N LEU A 274 -17.30 -4.69 10.38
CA LEU A 274 -17.21 -5.10 8.97
C LEU A 274 -18.58 -5.09 8.28
N ALA A 275 -19.64 -5.52 8.98
CA ALA A 275 -20.99 -5.47 8.44
C ALA A 275 -21.48 -4.03 8.29
N GLU A 276 -21.14 -3.12 9.22
CA GLU A 276 -21.45 -1.69 9.14
C GLU A 276 -20.74 -1.05 7.93
N VAL A 277 -19.44 -1.31 7.73
CA VAL A 277 -18.69 -0.83 6.56
C VAL A 277 -19.29 -1.38 5.26
N ASN A 278 -19.68 -2.65 5.24
CA ASN A 278 -20.33 -3.27 4.08
C ASN A 278 -21.60 -2.52 3.66
N GLN A 279 -22.44 -2.13 4.62
CA GLN A 279 -23.67 -1.37 4.34
C GLN A 279 -23.38 0.03 3.79
N MET A 280 -22.28 0.67 4.23
CA MET A 280 -21.90 2.02 3.79
C MET A 280 -21.24 2.04 2.41
N THR A 281 -20.76 0.91 1.90
CA THR A 281 -20.09 0.80 0.60
C THR A 281 -21.07 0.36 -0.49
N SER A 282 -22.14 1.14 -0.70
CA SER A 282 -23.27 0.79 -1.57
C SER A 282 -22.93 0.66 -3.06
N GLN A 283 -21.89 1.38 -3.53
CA GLN A 283 -21.43 1.33 -4.94
C GLN A 283 -20.28 0.34 -5.16
N ARG A 284 -20.04 -0.51 -4.19
CA ARG A 284 -18.98 -1.51 -4.27
C ARG A 284 -19.19 -2.46 -5.43
N GLN A 285 -18.16 -2.69 -6.21
CA GLN A 285 -18.13 -3.61 -7.36
C GLN A 285 -17.49 -4.94 -7.02
N GLN A 286 -16.52 -4.95 -6.09
CA GLN A 286 -15.79 -6.15 -5.69
C GLN A 286 -15.42 -6.14 -4.22
N THR A 287 -15.53 -7.31 -3.60
CA THR A 287 -14.96 -7.58 -2.27
C THR A 287 -13.91 -8.67 -2.37
N MET A 288 -12.76 -8.43 -1.78
CA MET A 288 -11.70 -9.42 -1.65
C MET A 288 -11.44 -9.70 -0.18
N MET A 289 -11.53 -10.96 0.23
CA MET A 289 -11.26 -11.38 1.62
C MET A 289 -10.05 -12.32 1.64
N PHE A 290 -9.05 -11.94 2.41
CA PHE A 290 -7.83 -12.71 2.62
C PHE A 290 -7.79 -13.27 4.04
N SER A 291 -7.46 -14.54 4.18
CA SER A 291 -7.40 -15.24 5.46
C SER A 291 -6.34 -16.34 5.42
N ALA A 292 -5.86 -16.80 6.56
CA ALA A 292 -5.00 -17.97 6.62
C ALA A 292 -5.80 -19.26 6.41
N THR A 293 -7.10 -19.28 6.73
CA THR A 293 -7.94 -20.49 6.66
C THR A 293 -9.33 -20.21 6.10
N PHE A 294 -10.01 -21.25 5.60
CA PHE A 294 -11.43 -21.22 5.23
C PHE A 294 -12.32 -21.89 6.31
N ALA A 295 -12.02 -21.65 7.58
CA ALA A 295 -12.87 -22.15 8.67
C ALA A 295 -14.33 -21.69 8.52
N SER A 296 -15.28 -22.46 9.07
CA SER A 296 -16.73 -22.18 8.95
C SER A 296 -17.12 -20.76 9.37
N ARG A 297 -16.47 -20.23 10.42
CA ARG A 297 -16.68 -18.85 10.89
C ARG A 297 -16.27 -17.78 9.86
N ILE A 298 -15.20 -18.04 9.04
CA ILE A 298 -14.77 -17.16 7.96
C ILE A 298 -15.77 -17.20 6.82
N GLN A 299 -16.32 -18.37 6.51
CA GLN A 299 -17.38 -18.49 5.49
C GLN A 299 -18.65 -17.76 5.91
N GLN A 300 -19.03 -17.80 7.20
CA GLN A 300 -20.14 -17.01 7.73
C GLN A 300 -19.89 -15.51 7.66
N LEU A 301 -18.67 -15.05 7.94
CA LEU A 301 -18.31 -13.64 7.74
C LEU A 301 -18.40 -13.26 6.27
N ALA A 302 -17.92 -14.10 5.36
CA ALA A 302 -18.01 -13.85 3.92
C ALA A 302 -19.46 -13.67 3.48
N MET A 303 -20.41 -14.47 3.96
CA MET A 303 -21.83 -14.28 3.67
C MET A 303 -22.40 -12.93 4.16
N ARG A 304 -21.80 -12.32 5.17
CA ARG A 304 -22.22 -11.00 5.70
C ARG A 304 -21.59 -9.81 4.94
N VAL A 305 -20.43 -10.01 4.33
CA VAL A 305 -19.61 -8.94 3.78
C VAL A 305 -19.52 -8.97 2.25
N MET A 306 -19.70 -10.13 1.61
CA MET A 306 -19.62 -10.28 0.16
C MET A 306 -20.97 -10.06 -0.53
N HIS A 307 -20.93 -9.83 -1.86
CA HIS A 307 -22.15 -9.70 -2.66
C HIS A 307 -22.96 -11.00 -2.64
N ASP A 308 -24.27 -10.88 -2.78
CA ASP A 308 -25.24 -11.98 -2.90
C ASP A 308 -25.03 -13.08 -1.83
N ASN A 309 -24.71 -12.66 -0.61
CA ASN A 309 -24.38 -13.57 0.50
C ASN A 309 -23.31 -14.61 0.14
N GLY A 310 -22.36 -14.22 -0.71
CA GLY A 310 -21.25 -15.05 -1.12
C GLY A 310 -21.57 -16.09 -2.21
N ALA A 311 -22.71 -16.02 -2.88
CA ALA A 311 -23.12 -17.02 -3.89
C ALA A 311 -22.20 -17.05 -5.12
N GLY A 312 -21.68 -15.89 -5.57
CA GLY A 312 -20.80 -15.75 -6.73
C GLY A 312 -19.29 -15.77 -6.42
N VAL A 313 -18.89 -15.98 -5.16
CA VAL A 313 -17.50 -15.83 -4.71
C VAL A 313 -16.58 -16.89 -5.30
N LYS A 314 -15.46 -16.46 -5.89
CA LYS A 314 -14.38 -17.35 -6.30
C LYS A 314 -13.45 -17.62 -5.10
N LYS A 315 -13.30 -18.89 -4.75
CA LYS A 315 -12.42 -19.34 -3.67
C LYS A 315 -11.08 -19.77 -4.26
N ILE A 316 -9.99 -19.17 -3.76
CA ILE A 316 -8.62 -19.48 -4.12
C ILE A 316 -7.94 -20.03 -2.88
N GLN A 317 -7.56 -21.29 -2.91
CA GLN A 317 -6.76 -21.93 -1.87
C GLN A 317 -5.41 -22.31 -2.46
N ILE A 318 -4.33 -21.81 -1.86
CA ILE A 318 -2.96 -22.05 -2.33
C ILE A 318 -2.36 -23.21 -1.53
N ASP A 319 -2.55 -23.19 -0.20
CA ASP A 319 -2.00 -24.18 0.68
C ASP A 319 -3.09 -25.10 1.23
N SER A 320 -2.84 -26.39 1.23
CA SER A 320 -3.69 -27.33 1.94
C SER A 320 -3.40 -27.25 3.43
N PRO A 321 -4.41 -27.18 4.33
CA PRO A 321 -4.20 -27.22 5.77
C PRO A 321 -3.45 -28.47 6.24
N GLN A 322 -3.35 -29.48 5.38
CA GLN A 322 -2.71 -30.78 5.65
C GLN A 322 -1.28 -30.86 5.10
N GLU A 323 -0.84 -29.93 4.26
CA GLU A 323 0.54 -29.92 3.77
C GLU A 323 1.49 -29.52 4.90
N LYS A 324 2.33 -30.49 5.29
CA LYS A 324 3.45 -30.23 6.20
C LYS A 324 4.40 -29.24 5.51
N HIS A 325 4.72 -28.15 6.18
CA HIS A 325 5.80 -27.27 5.74
C HIS A 325 7.07 -28.10 5.54
N SER A 326 7.55 -28.20 4.32
CA SER A 326 8.78 -28.95 3.98
C SER A 326 10.01 -28.43 4.72
N SER A 327 9.98 -27.14 5.11
CA SER A 327 11.05 -26.47 5.86
C SER A 327 10.97 -26.67 7.38
N ILE A 328 9.88 -27.25 7.93
CA ILE A 328 9.71 -27.46 9.36
C ILE A 328 9.68 -28.97 9.66
N LYS A 329 10.73 -29.47 10.30
CA LYS A 329 10.75 -30.83 10.82
C LYS A 329 9.99 -30.89 12.15
N GLN A 330 8.78 -31.47 12.11
CA GLN A 330 7.99 -31.69 13.31
C GLN A 330 8.28 -33.10 13.85
N VAL A 331 8.62 -33.19 15.14
CA VAL A 331 8.86 -34.44 15.82
C VAL A 331 7.92 -34.54 17.02
N LEU A 332 7.17 -35.63 17.11
CA LEU A 332 6.27 -35.91 18.23
C LEU A 332 7.01 -36.75 19.28
N PHE A 333 7.05 -36.24 20.49
CA PHE A 333 7.58 -37.00 21.65
C PHE A 333 6.46 -37.32 22.62
N TRP A 334 6.43 -38.56 23.08
CA TRP A 334 5.54 -38.98 24.14
C TRP A 334 6.18 -38.66 25.49
N ALA A 335 5.43 -38.04 26.38
CA ALA A 335 5.86 -37.73 27.73
C ALA A 335 4.86 -38.35 28.73
N ASP A 336 5.34 -39.23 29.59
CA ASP A 336 4.49 -39.92 30.58
C ASP A 336 3.99 -39.00 31.67
N ASN A 337 4.75 -37.97 31.98
CA ASN A 337 4.40 -37.00 33.02
C ASN A 337 5.12 -35.65 32.80
N ALA A 338 4.77 -34.65 33.63
CA ALA A 338 5.34 -33.31 33.54
C ALA A 338 6.86 -33.26 33.79
N GLN A 339 7.43 -34.18 34.55
CA GLN A 339 8.89 -34.26 34.76
C GLN A 339 9.60 -34.80 33.51
N HIS A 340 9.02 -35.82 32.88
CA HIS A 340 9.53 -36.35 31.60
C HIS A 340 9.48 -35.28 30.49
N LYS A 341 8.38 -34.53 30.41
CA LYS A 341 8.25 -33.41 29.45
C LYS A 341 9.33 -32.32 29.61
N ARG A 342 9.84 -32.11 30.84
CA ARG A 342 10.92 -31.11 31.07
C ARG A 342 12.30 -31.62 30.67
N LYS A 343 12.48 -32.91 30.45
CA LYS A 343 13.75 -33.52 30.04
C LYS A 343 13.85 -33.75 28.53
N LEU A 344 12.72 -33.64 27.79
CA LEU A 344 12.64 -33.67 26.34
C LEU A 344 12.93 -32.28 25.75
#